data_435c958b6350d94cd62b74f8ca25fb19
#
_entry.id   435c958b6350d94cd62b74f8ca25fb19
#
_cell.length_a   1.000
_cell.length_b   1.000
_cell.length_c   1.000
_cell.angle_alpha   90.00
_cell.angle_beta   90.00
_cell.angle_gamma   90.00
#
_symmetry.space_group_name_H-M   'P 1'
#
loop_
_entity.id
_entity.type
_entity.pdbx_description
1 polymer ?
#
loop_
_entity_poly.entity_id
_entity_poly.type
_entity_poly.pdbx_seq_one_letter_code
_entity_poly.pdbx_strand_id
1 'polypeptide(L)'
;QGLIDLGLRHADTSTDLQKKQQESIYLIDQWCNQYEERIRQLGGVGFFLGGIGPDGHIAFNIRGSDHNSTTRLMETNFETQAAAATDLGGIEISKNRLVITIGLGTITYNKEATAIIIAAGEAKAPIVKMALESDQDVKYPATALQKLKNSRFYITEGASKALMDTQDHYWQHIPWDIEKKQRALLQLAKKKNIYGKKLSYEDLVNDPICKNIPELNEQTVEGIIQSIDHKVQMGIKTDNNQVYYHTGPHHDDIMLGMMPHIIHLVREPTNKHIFANMTSGFTSVTNHFLKTIIQKTIDFLDNGRIEMTDYEDFFSSGYLLKWDKD
;
A
#
# COMPACT_ATOMS: atom_id res chain seq x y z
N GLN A 1 23.97 -26.67 5.44
CA GLN A 1 22.96 -25.88 6.20
C GLN A 1 21.62 -26.54 5.96
N GLY A 2 21.03 -27.16 7.00
CA GLY A 2 19.71 -27.78 6.90
C GLY A 2 18.63 -26.71 6.78
N LEU A 3 17.60 -27.01 5.97
CA LEU A 3 16.39 -26.20 5.91
C LEU A 3 15.64 -26.32 7.24
N ILE A 4 15.02 -25.23 7.68
CA ILE A 4 14.13 -25.27 8.85
C ILE A 4 12.83 -25.95 8.41
N ASP A 5 12.52 -27.06 9.09
CA ASP A 5 11.24 -27.76 8.92
C ASP A 5 10.19 -27.17 9.86
N LEU A 6 9.18 -26.47 9.31
CA LEU A 6 8.11 -25.90 10.11
C LEU A 6 7.22 -26.95 10.78
N GLY A 7 7.25 -28.21 10.30
CA GLY A 7 6.58 -29.32 10.98
C GLY A 7 7.07 -29.53 12.40
N LEU A 8 8.32 -29.13 12.71
CA LEU A 8 8.88 -29.20 14.06
C LEU A 8 8.20 -28.25 15.06
N ARG A 9 7.36 -27.32 14.64
CA ARG A 9 6.65 -26.41 15.56
C ARG A 9 5.87 -27.15 16.65
N HIS A 10 5.31 -28.29 16.30
CA HIS A 10 4.46 -29.08 17.18
C HIS A 10 4.88 -30.57 17.26
N ALA A 11 5.99 -30.94 16.66
CA ALA A 11 6.46 -32.33 16.64
C ALA A 11 7.47 -32.60 17.75
N ASP A 12 7.55 -33.85 18.15
CA ASP A 12 8.62 -34.32 19.01
C ASP A 12 9.98 -34.27 18.31
N THR A 13 11.01 -33.86 19.01
CA THR A 13 12.37 -33.75 18.48
C THR A 13 13.24 -34.86 18.99
N SER A 14 13.95 -35.54 18.10
CA SER A 14 14.85 -36.66 18.41
C SER A 14 16.34 -36.31 18.32
N THR A 15 16.68 -35.25 17.59
CA THR A 15 18.08 -34.82 17.38
C THR A 15 18.33 -33.42 17.92
N ASP A 16 19.58 -33.10 18.22
CA ASP A 16 19.98 -31.76 18.67
C ASP A 16 19.73 -30.68 17.59
N LEU A 17 19.83 -31.05 16.32
CA LEU A 17 19.53 -30.17 15.22
C LEU A 17 18.04 -29.82 15.22
N GLN A 18 17.15 -30.81 15.34
CA GLN A 18 15.70 -30.61 15.42
C GLN A 18 15.31 -29.72 16.61
N LYS A 19 15.92 -29.96 17.79
CA LYS A 19 15.71 -29.11 18.97
C LYS A 19 16.06 -27.65 18.70
N LYS A 20 17.24 -27.40 18.12
CA LYS A 20 17.67 -26.04 17.75
C LYS A 20 16.74 -25.38 16.72
N GLN A 21 16.26 -26.14 15.75
CA GLN A 21 15.30 -25.64 14.77
C GLN A 21 13.96 -25.28 15.42
N GLN A 22 13.43 -26.15 16.29
CA GLN A 22 12.21 -25.92 17.05
C GLN A 22 12.34 -24.69 17.95
N GLU A 23 13.45 -24.54 18.66
CA GLU A 23 13.74 -23.35 19.48
C GLU A 23 13.78 -22.08 18.63
N SER A 24 14.40 -22.13 17.46
CA SER A 24 14.44 -20.99 16.52
C SER A 24 13.04 -20.62 16.03
N ILE A 25 12.19 -21.61 15.68
CA ILE A 25 10.80 -21.38 15.29
C ILE A 25 10.04 -20.71 16.44
N TYR A 26 10.19 -21.23 17.66
CA TYR A 26 9.52 -20.68 18.84
C TYR A 26 9.90 -19.22 19.11
N LEU A 27 11.18 -18.88 19.03
CA LEU A 27 11.66 -17.51 19.20
C LEU A 27 11.09 -16.56 18.13
N ILE A 28 11.01 -17.02 16.88
CA ILE A 28 10.41 -16.24 15.80
C ILE A 28 8.90 -16.06 16.03
N ASP A 29 8.19 -17.12 16.43
CA ASP A 29 6.76 -17.04 16.71
C ASP A 29 6.48 -16.09 17.90
N GLN A 30 7.31 -16.09 18.93
CA GLN A 30 7.23 -15.12 20.03
C GLN A 30 7.44 -13.69 19.54
N TRP A 31 8.44 -13.48 18.70
CA TRP A 31 8.68 -12.16 18.10
C TRP A 31 7.49 -11.70 17.24
N CYS A 32 6.91 -12.56 16.41
CA CYS A 32 5.71 -12.27 15.65
C CYS A 32 4.54 -11.86 16.54
N ASN A 33 4.34 -12.54 17.65
CA ASN A 33 3.29 -12.22 18.62
C ASN A 33 3.52 -10.85 19.28
N GLN A 34 4.75 -10.54 19.69
CA GLN A 34 5.10 -9.24 20.26
C GLN A 34 4.91 -8.10 19.24
N TYR A 35 5.25 -8.36 17.98
CA TYR A 35 5.03 -7.42 16.90
C TYR A 35 3.55 -7.13 16.68
N GLU A 36 2.70 -8.17 16.63
CA GLU A 36 1.24 -8.05 16.54
C GLU A 36 0.64 -7.27 17.70
N GLU A 37 1.07 -7.60 18.92
CA GLU A 37 0.60 -6.90 20.11
C GLU A 37 0.91 -5.42 20.05
N ARG A 38 2.12 -5.06 19.61
CA ARG A 38 2.51 -3.66 19.45
C ARG A 38 1.69 -2.93 18.39
N ILE A 39 1.41 -3.56 17.24
CA ILE A 39 0.54 -3.00 16.21
C ILE A 39 -0.86 -2.74 16.78
N ARG A 40 -1.42 -3.70 17.54
CA ARG A 40 -2.74 -3.56 18.16
C ARG A 40 -2.80 -2.45 19.20
N GLN A 41 -1.75 -2.31 20.00
CA GLN A 41 -1.62 -1.22 20.98
C GLN A 41 -1.59 0.17 20.31
N LEU A 42 -1.09 0.25 19.09
CA LEU A 42 -1.09 1.47 18.26
C LEU A 42 -2.41 1.68 17.50
N GLY A 43 -3.41 0.84 17.68
CA GLY A 43 -4.72 0.93 17.02
C GLY A 43 -4.82 0.15 15.70
N GLY A 44 -3.81 -0.63 15.34
CA GLY A 44 -3.74 -1.38 14.09
C GLY A 44 -3.03 -0.64 12.97
N VAL A 45 -3.01 -1.25 11.79
CA VAL A 45 -2.45 -0.62 10.58
C VAL A 45 -3.38 0.49 10.12
N GLY A 46 -2.89 1.72 10.01
CA GLY A 46 -3.66 2.86 9.49
C GLY A 46 -3.59 2.98 7.97
N PHE A 47 -2.45 2.66 7.39
CA PHE A 47 -2.20 2.70 5.95
C PHE A 47 -1.42 1.49 5.50
N PHE A 48 -1.90 0.82 4.46
CA PHE A 48 -1.25 -0.31 3.82
C PHE A 48 -1.09 -0.05 2.32
N LEU A 49 0.13 -0.18 1.82
CA LEU A 49 0.44 -0.12 0.40
C LEU A 49 1.08 -1.44 -0.02
N GLY A 50 0.60 -2.04 -1.09
CA GLY A 50 1.15 -3.28 -1.59
C GLY A 50 0.80 -3.58 -3.03
N GLY A 51 1.39 -4.66 -3.54
CA GLY A 51 1.04 -5.28 -4.81
C GLY A 51 0.13 -6.47 -4.61
N ILE A 52 -0.25 -7.10 -5.73
CA ILE A 52 -0.97 -8.38 -5.74
C ILE A 52 -0.15 -9.43 -6.49
N GLY A 53 0.05 -10.57 -5.88
CA GLY A 53 0.78 -11.67 -6.47
C GLY A 53 -0.02 -12.45 -7.52
N PRO A 54 0.64 -13.38 -8.25
CA PRO A 54 -0.02 -14.11 -9.34
C PRO A 54 -1.16 -15.03 -8.89
N ASP A 55 -1.14 -15.49 -7.64
CA ASP A 55 -2.20 -16.30 -7.01
C ASP A 55 -3.17 -15.49 -6.14
N GLY A 56 -3.08 -14.16 -6.19
CA GLY A 56 -3.91 -13.24 -5.41
C GLY A 56 -3.39 -12.97 -4.01
N HIS A 57 -2.15 -13.33 -3.71
CA HIS A 57 -1.57 -13.04 -2.41
C HIS A 57 -1.35 -11.54 -2.20
N ILE A 58 -1.53 -11.11 -0.97
CA ILE A 58 -1.16 -9.79 -0.44
C ILE A 58 -0.07 -10.01 0.60
N ALA A 59 1.03 -9.28 0.51
CA ALA A 59 2.29 -9.63 1.18
C ALA A 59 2.66 -11.08 0.79
N PHE A 60 2.94 -11.96 1.73
CA PHE A 60 3.10 -13.39 1.44
C PHE A 60 1.91 -14.25 1.95
N ASN A 61 0.71 -13.65 2.09
CA ASN A 61 -0.50 -14.41 2.39
C ASN A 61 -0.98 -15.11 1.12
N ILE A 62 -0.40 -16.27 0.85
CA ILE A 62 -0.66 -17.10 -0.32
C ILE A 62 -2.06 -17.72 -0.28
N ARG A 63 -2.49 -18.32 -1.37
CA ARG A 63 -3.76 -19.04 -1.50
C ARG A 63 -3.97 -20.00 -0.32
N GLY A 64 -5.13 -19.94 0.32
CA GLY A 64 -5.47 -20.70 1.52
C GLY A 64 -5.13 -20.00 2.83
N SER A 65 -4.49 -18.82 2.81
CA SER A 65 -4.24 -18.04 4.03
C SER A 65 -5.55 -17.57 4.64
N ASP A 66 -5.71 -17.81 5.93
CA ASP A 66 -6.87 -17.34 6.69
C ASP A 66 -6.94 -15.81 6.68
N HIS A 67 -8.12 -15.27 6.42
CA HIS A 67 -8.37 -13.82 6.41
C HIS A 67 -8.22 -13.16 7.80
N ASN A 68 -8.15 -13.94 8.86
CA ASN A 68 -7.90 -13.47 10.22
C ASN A 68 -6.46 -13.75 10.68
N SER A 69 -5.60 -14.27 9.76
CA SER A 69 -4.20 -14.56 10.09
C SER A 69 -3.46 -13.33 10.58
N THR A 70 -2.53 -13.53 11.51
CA THR A 70 -1.63 -12.53 12.05
C THR A 70 -0.23 -12.68 11.44
N THR A 71 0.70 -11.81 11.83
CA THR A 71 2.12 -11.89 11.43
C THR A 71 2.69 -13.24 11.85
N ARG A 72 3.33 -13.94 10.92
CA ARG A 72 3.79 -15.32 11.15
C ARG A 72 4.93 -15.74 10.24
N LEU A 73 5.70 -16.72 10.71
CA LEU A 73 6.66 -17.47 9.91
C LEU A 73 5.91 -18.54 9.11
N MET A 74 6.13 -18.58 7.79
CA MET A 74 5.47 -19.54 6.89
C MET A 74 6.32 -19.90 5.67
N GLU A 75 5.92 -20.94 4.98
CA GLU A 75 6.40 -21.30 3.64
C GLU A 75 5.64 -20.53 2.57
N THR A 76 6.25 -20.38 1.42
CA THR A 76 5.60 -19.81 0.22
C THR A 76 5.21 -20.90 -0.76
N ASN A 77 4.19 -20.64 -1.60
CA ASN A 77 3.82 -21.54 -2.68
C ASN A 77 4.74 -21.38 -3.90
N PHE A 78 4.63 -22.32 -4.84
CA PHE A 78 5.47 -22.35 -6.03
C PHE A 78 5.37 -21.08 -6.88
N GLU A 79 4.17 -20.53 -7.05
CA GLU A 79 3.94 -19.31 -7.81
C GLU A 79 4.68 -18.11 -7.21
N THR A 80 4.66 -17.98 -5.89
CA THR A 80 5.40 -16.94 -5.17
C THR A 80 6.90 -17.18 -5.26
N GLN A 81 7.35 -18.43 -5.10
CA GLN A 81 8.76 -18.81 -5.24
C GLN A 81 9.29 -18.50 -6.63
N ALA A 82 8.51 -18.81 -7.67
CA ALA A 82 8.87 -18.50 -9.05
C ALA A 82 8.93 -16.99 -9.31
N ALA A 83 7.96 -16.24 -8.81
CA ALA A 83 7.93 -14.78 -8.94
C ALA A 83 9.12 -14.11 -8.21
N ALA A 84 9.49 -14.60 -7.03
CA ALA A 84 10.58 -14.07 -6.22
C ALA A 84 11.97 -14.63 -6.61
N ALA A 85 12.05 -15.58 -7.53
CA ALA A 85 13.30 -16.25 -7.87
C ALA A 85 14.40 -15.29 -8.37
N THR A 86 14.01 -14.28 -9.16
CA THR A 86 14.95 -13.27 -9.66
C THR A 86 15.60 -12.49 -8.53
N ASP A 87 14.80 -12.06 -7.55
CA ASP A 87 15.25 -11.23 -6.43
C ASP A 87 16.02 -12.03 -5.38
N LEU A 88 15.72 -13.32 -5.26
CA LEU A 88 16.31 -14.22 -4.25
C LEU A 88 17.53 -15.01 -4.74
N GLY A 89 17.97 -14.80 -5.97
CA GLY A 89 19.17 -15.46 -6.52
C GLY A 89 18.90 -16.83 -7.15
N GLY A 90 17.68 -17.06 -7.62
CA GLY A 90 17.27 -18.24 -8.38
C GLY A 90 16.24 -19.12 -7.69
N ILE A 91 15.57 -19.97 -8.49
CA ILE A 91 14.46 -20.81 -8.02
C ILE A 91 14.90 -21.83 -6.96
N GLU A 92 16.12 -22.36 -7.05
CA GLU A 92 16.64 -23.33 -6.08
C GLU A 92 16.86 -22.72 -4.69
N ILE A 93 17.10 -21.41 -4.63
CA ILE A 93 17.20 -20.70 -3.37
C ILE A 93 15.81 -20.29 -2.89
N SER A 94 14.98 -19.80 -3.79
CA SER A 94 13.62 -19.30 -3.50
C SER A 94 12.72 -20.38 -2.91
N LYS A 95 12.71 -21.60 -3.48
CA LYS A 95 11.86 -22.71 -3.03
C LYS A 95 12.11 -23.20 -1.60
N ASN A 96 13.28 -22.85 -1.06
CA ASN A 96 13.73 -23.30 0.25
C ASN A 96 13.71 -22.18 1.31
N ARG A 97 13.12 -21.02 0.97
CA ARG A 97 13.05 -19.86 1.86
C ARG A 97 11.76 -19.84 2.65
N LEU A 98 11.88 -19.71 3.96
CA LEU A 98 10.80 -19.30 4.82
C LEU A 98 10.68 -17.78 4.81
N VAL A 99 9.48 -17.28 5.04
CA VAL A 99 9.19 -15.84 5.11
C VAL A 99 8.44 -15.51 6.39
N ILE A 100 8.69 -14.32 6.92
CA ILE A 100 7.83 -13.71 7.92
C ILE A 100 6.92 -12.74 7.18
N THR A 101 5.62 -12.92 7.29
CA THR A 101 4.65 -12.08 6.61
C THR A 101 3.66 -11.45 7.57
N ILE A 102 3.32 -10.18 7.33
CA ILE A 102 2.16 -9.56 7.97
C ILE A 102 0.89 -10.32 7.57
N GLY A 103 0.00 -10.55 8.51
CA GLY A 103 -1.25 -11.28 8.27
C GLY A 103 -2.34 -10.43 7.65
N LEU A 104 -3.30 -11.08 6.96
CA LEU A 104 -4.47 -10.39 6.42
C LEU A 104 -5.34 -9.79 7.55
N GLY A 105 -5.47 -10.52 8.65
CA GLY A 105 -6.16 -10.03 9.85
C GLY A 105 -5.45 -8.84 10.50
N THR A 106 -4.13 -8.77 10.43
CA THR A 106 -3.36 -7.61 10.89
C THR A 106 -3.67 -6.38 10.06
N ILE A 107 -3.64 -6.52 8.72
CA ILE A 107 -3.94 -5.44 7.77
C ILE A 107 -5.39 -4.94 7.95
N THR A 108 -6.34 -5.86 8.16
CA THR A 108 -7.77 -5.53 8.24
C THR A 108 -8.30 -5.35 9.67
N TYR A 109 -7.42 -5.33 10.68
CA TYR A 109 -7.80 -5.17 12.09
C TYR A 109 -8.46 -3.81 12.32
N ASN A 110 -7.80 -2.73 11.93
CA ASN A 110 -8.37 -1.39 11.95
C ASN A 110 -9.33 -1.22 10.76
N LYS A 111 -10.62 -1.05 11.04
CA LYS A 111 -11.66 -0.93 10.00
C LYS A 111 -11.59 0.37 9.21
N GLU A 112 -10.95 1.38 9.76
CA GLU A 112 -10.73 2.68 9.10
C GLU A 112 -9.40 2.72 8.32
N ALA A 113 -8.66 1.60 8.27
CA ALA A 113 -7.43 1.53 7.52
C ALA A 113 -7.65 1.83 6.03
N THR A 114 -6.72 2.57 5.45
CA THR A 114 -6.63 2.75 4.00
C THR A 114 -5.70 1.69 3.42
N ALA A 115 -6.21 0.85 2.54
CA ALA A 115 -5.41 -0.14 1.84
C ALA A 115 -5.34 0.20 0.34
N ILE A 116 -4.13 0.37 -0.17
CA ILE A 116 -3.88 0.63 -1.59
C ILE A 116 -3.12 -0.54 -2.20
N ILE A 117 -3.71 -1.12 -3.24
CA ILE A 117 -3.09 -2.18 -4.04
C ILE A 117 -2.79 -1.64 -5.43
N ILE A 118 -1.56 -1.83 -5.87
CA ILE A 118 -1.12 -1.46 -7.22
C ILE A 118 -0.96 -2.73 -8.05
N ALA A 119 -1.60 -2.77 -9.23
CA ALA A 119 -1.45 -3.86 -10.18
C ALA A 119 -1.27 -3.34 -11.60
N ALA A 120 -0.21 -3.78 -12.27
CA ALA A 120 0.12 -3.37 -13.63
C ALA A 120 0.31 -4.57 -14.56
N GLY A 121 -0.07 -4.38 -15.81
CA GLY A 121 0.10 -5.36 -16.88
C GLY A 121 -1.05 -6.35 -17.01
N GLU A 122 -1.24 -6.84 -18.22
CA GLU A 122 -2.35 -7.71 -18.61
C GLU A 122 -2.32 -9.08 -17.89
N ALA A 123 -1.12 -9.58 -17.57
CA ALA A 123 -0.95 -10.81 -16.80
C ALA A 123 -1.64 -10.77 -15.42
N LYS A 124 -1.90 -9.57 -14.87
CA LYS A 124 -2.62 -9.39 -13.60
C LYS A 124 -4.14 -9.36 -13.77
N ALA A 125 -4.67 -9.25 -14.98
CA ALA A 125 -6.11 -9.07 -15.20
C ALA A 125 -6.98 -10.16 -14.58
N PRO A 126 -6.67 -11.48 -14.69
CA PRO A 126 -7.49 -12.52 -14.06
C PRO A 126 -7.54 -12.40 -12.54
N ILE A 127 -6.39 -12.13 -11.91
CA ILE A 127 -6.33 -12.07 -10.44
C ILE A 127 -6.93 -10.79 -9.88
N VAL A 128 -6.83 -9.67 -10.61
CA VAL A 128 -7.52 -8.42 -10.27
C VAL A 128 -9.03 -8.63 -10.29
N LYS A 129 -9.55 -9.30 -11.33
CA LYS A 129 -10.96 -9.68 -11.42
C LYS A 129 -11.40 -10.50 -10.21
N MET A 130 -10.65 -11.55 -9.87
CA MET A 130 -10.97 -12.39 -8.72
C MET A 130 -10.97 -11.62 -7.41
N ALA A 131 -10.01 -10.72 -7.21
CA ALA A 131 -9.92 -9.91 -6.00
C ALA A 131 -11.08 -8.93 -5.83
N LEU A 132 -11.62 -8.40 -6.93
CA LEU A 132 -12.64 -7.34 -6.92
C LEU A 132 -14.08 -7.88 -7.07
N GLU A 133 -14.28 -8.93 -7.87
CA GLU A 133 -15.60 -9.39 -8.26
C GLU A 133 -16.03 -10.72 -7.59
N SER A 134 -15.10 -11.46 -6.94
CA SER A 134 -15.46 -12.67 -6.20
C SER A 134 -15.88 -12.33 -4.77
N ASP A 135 -16.70 -13.20 -4.19
CA ASP A 135 -16.95 -13.20 -2.75
C ASP A 135 -15.65 -13.39 -1.96
N GLN A 136 -15.66 -13.01 -0.69
CA GLN A 136 -14.53 -13.22 0.20
C GLN A 136 -14.24 -14.72 0.34
N ASP A 137 -13.06 -15.15 -0.11
CA ASP A 137 -12.63 -16.54 -0.08
C ASP A 137 -11.12 -16.62 0.19
N VAL A 138 -10.70 -17.54 1.05
CA VAL A 138 -9.28 -17.84 1.32
C VAL A 138 -8.53 -18.30 0.07
N LYS A 139 -9.24 -18.81 -0.93
CA LYS A 139 -8.70 -19.13 -2.25
C LYS A 139 -8.12 -17.89 -2.96
N TYR A 140 -8.66 -16.72 -2.64
CA TYR A 140 -8.24 -15.42 -3.19
C TYR A 140 -7.94 -14.46 -2.04
N PRO A 141 -6.74 -14.54 -1.46
CA PRO A 141 -6.40 -13.78 -0.25
C PRO A 141 -6.67 -12.28 -0.32
N ALA A 142 -6.49 -11.68 -1.50
CA ALA A 142 -6.76 -10.26 -1.72
C ALA A 142 -8.22 -9.87 -1.45
N THR A 143 -9.18 -10.80 -1.50
CA THR A 143 -10.59 -10.55 -1.19
C THR A 143 -10.80 -10.17 0.30
N ALA A 144 -9.83 -10.48 1.18
CA ALA A 144 -9.87 -10.02 2.57
C ALA A 144 -9.95 -8.49 2.69
N LEU A 145 -9.38 -7.74 1.71
CA LEU A 145 -9.40 -6.28 1.69
C LEU A 145 -10.78 -5.68 1.44
N GLN A 146 -11.75 -6.46 0.96
CA GLN A 146 -13.15 -6.03 0.84
C GLN A 146 -13.80 -5.72 2.21
N LYS A 147 -13.16 -6.15 3.32
CA LYS A 147 -13.57 -5.79 4.69
C LYS A 147 -13.31 -4.31 5.02
N LEU A 148 -12.50 -3.61 4.22
CA LEU A 148 -12.09 -2.23 4.45
C LEU A 148 -12.84 -1.28 3.51
N LYS A 149 -13.52 -0.30 4.07
CA LYS A 149 -14.21 0.75 3.29
C LYS A 149 -13.25 1.57 2.42
N ASN A 150 -12.04 1.76 2.89
CA ASN A 150 -11.00 2.56 2.23
C ASN A 150 -9.99 1.70 1.45
N SER A 151 -10.39 0.51 1.01
CA SER A 151 -9.58 -0.30 0.10
C SER A 151 -9.70 0.23 -1.33
N ARG A 152 -8.56 0.37 -2.03
CA ARG A 152 -8.49 0.87 -3.41
C ARG A 152 -7.49 0.05 -4.21
N PHE A 153 -7.88 -0.29 -5.44
CA PHE A 153 -6.99 -0.90 -6.43
C PHE A 153 -6.65 0.12 -7.51
N TYR A 154 -5.39 0.47 -7.63
CA TYR A 154 -4.86 1.28 -8.72
C TYR A 154 -4.30 0.33 -9.78
N ILE A 155 -4.97 0.26 -10.90
CA ILE A 155 -4.69 -0.72 -11.95
C ILE A 155 -4.47 -0.04 -13.30
N THR A 156 -3.56 -0.60 -14.10
CA THR A 156 -3.40 -0.18 -15.48
C THR A 156 -4.54 -0.71 -16.35
N GLU A 157 -4.72 -0.14 -17.53
CA GLU A 157 -5.68 -0.62 -18.53
C GLU A 157 -5.51 -2.12 -18.82
N GLY A 158 -4.25 -2.60 -18.98
CA GLY A 158 -3.99 -4.02 -19.17
C GLY A 158 -4.49 -4.88 -18.00
N ALA A 159 -4.28 -4.44 -16.76
CA ALA A 159 -4.72 -5.17 -15.57
C ALA A 159 -6.26 -5.14 -15.38
N SER A 160 -6.98 -4.24 -16.02
CA SER A 160 -8.45 -4.16 -15.96
C SER A 160 -9.18 -5.00 -17.02
N LYS A 161 -8.48 -5.57 -18.00
CA LYS A 161 -9.09 -6.22 -19.17
C LYS A 161 -10.06 -7.35 -18.87
N ALA A 162 -9.89 -8.05 -17.76
CA ALA A 162 -10.77 -9.17 -17.39
C ALA A 162 -11.96 -8.74 -16.53
N LEU A 163 -12.01 -7.48 -16.06
CA LEU A 163 -13.16 -6.99 -15.30
C LEU A 163 -14.40 -7.00 -16.20
N MET A 164 -15.48 -7.54 -15.66
CA MET A 164 -16.76 -7.50 -16.36
C MET A 164 -17.19 -6.06 -16.50
N ASP A 165 -17.51 -5.68 -17.71
CA ASP A 165 -17.89 -4.38 -18.19
C ASP A 165 -18.28 -3.38 -17.11
N THR A 166 -17.27 -2.79 -16.55
CA THR A 166 -17.41 -1.97 -15.35
C THR A 166 -17.84 -0.56 -15.71
N GLN A 167 -17.61 -0.12 -16.97
CA GLN A 167 -17.90 1.25 -17.31
C GLN A 167 -19.39 1.47 -17.56
N ASP A 168 -20.00 0.70 -18.42
CA ASP A 168 -21.43 0.87 -18.74
C ASP A 168 -22.29 0.48 -17.54
N HIS A 169 -22.01 -0.66 -16.90
CA HIS A 169 -22.71 -1.07 -15.69
C HIS A 169 -22.56 -0.04 -14.56
N TYR A 170 -21.35 0.44 -14.31
CA TYR A 170 -21.09 1.43 -13.28
C TYR A 170 -21.87 2.72 -13.51
N TRP A 171 -21.87 3.24 -14.74
CA TRP A 171 -22.54 4.52 -15.02
C TRP A 171 -24.08 4.37 -15.06
N GLN A 172 -24.61 3.22 -15.46
CA GLN A 172 -26.04 3.03 -15.63
C GLN A 172 -26.74 2.47 -14.38
N HIS A 173 -26.10 1.58 -13.62
CA HIS A 173 -26.79 0.79 -12.59
C HIS A 173 -26.34 1.09 -11.16
N ILE A 174 -25.16 1.63 -10.94
CA ILE A 174 -24.70 2.01 -9.59
C ILE A 174 -25.32 3.35 -9.21
N PRO A 175 -25.87 3.52 -7.98
CA PRO A 175 -26.41 4.79 -7.52
C PRO A 175 -25.40 5.94 -7.58
N TRP A 176 -25.88 7.14 -7.86
CA TRP A 176 -25.09 8.35 -7.89
C TRP A 176 -24.81 8.87 -6.46
N ASP A 177 -23.71 8.49 -5.90
CA ASP A 177 -23.13 9.10 -4.69
C ASP A 177 -22.16 10.24 -5.05
N ILE A 178 -21.61 10.89 -4.02
CA ILE A 178 -20.65 11.99 -4.24
C ILE A 178 -19.37 11.52 -4.91
N GLU A 179 -18.90 10.31 -4.65
CA GLU A 179 -17.68 9.78 -5.27
C GLU A 179 -17.88 9.52 -6.76
N LYS A 180 -19.03 8.98 -7.14
CA LYS A 180 -19.37 8.77 -8.54
C LYS A 180 -19.52 10.11 -9.30
N LYS A 181 -20.13 11.13 -8.66
CA LYS A 181 -20.22 12.49 -9.20
C LYS A 181 -18.84 13.11 -9.41
N GLN A 182 -17.96 13.02 -8.42
CA GLN A 182 -16.55 13.47 -8.51
C GLN A 182 -15.82 12.79 -9.66
N ARG A 183 -15.96 11.46 -9.78
CA ARG A 183 -15.32 10.67 -10.85
C ARG A 183 -15.79 11.12 -12.23
N ALA A 184 -17.09 11.34 -12.42
CA ALA A 184 -17.63 11.81 -13.68
C ALA A 184 -17.05 13.18 -14.07
N LEU A 185 -17.02 14.13 -13.12
CA LEU A 185 -16.47 15.47 -13.33
C LEU A 185 -14.98 15.41 -13.67
N LEU A 186 -14.17 14.61 -12.95
CA LEU A 186 -12.75 14.47 -13.21
C LEU A 186 -12.45 13.80 -14.56
N GLN A 187 -13.26 12.82 -14.98
CA GLN A 187 -13.13 12.22 -16.31
C GLN A 187 -13.43 13.24 -17.42
N LEU A 188 -14.45 14.07 -17.25
CA LEU A 188 -14.77 15.15 -18.19
C LEU A 188 -13.65 16.18 -18.25
N ALA A 189 -13.11 16.59 -17.09
CA ALA A 189 -11.98 17.52 -17.02
C ALA A 189 -10.77 17.00 -17.78
N LYS A 190 -10.42 15.72 -17.57
CA LYS A 190 -9.35 15.03 -18.30
C LYS A 190 -9.63 14.98 -19.80
N LYS A 191 -10.84 14.61 -20.21
CA LYS A 191 -11.24 14.52 -21.62
C LYS A 191 -11.14 15.87 -22.33
N LYS A 192 -11.53 16.94 -21.64
CA LYS A 192 -11.44 18.33 -22.18
C LYS A 192 -10.08 18.95 -21.98
N ASN A 193 -9.17 18.31 -21.26
CA ASN A 193 -7.85 18.83 -20.89
C ASN A 193 -7.94 20.21 -20.22
N ILE A 194 -8.88 20.38 -19.31
CA ILE A 194 -9.06 21.61 -18.54
C ILE A 194 -9.07 21.28 -17.04
N TYR A 195 -8.75 22.29 -16.23
CA TYR A 195 -8.80 22.14 -14.79
C TYR A 195 -10.27 22.03 -14.30
N GLY A 196 -10.55 21.09 -13.41
CA GLY A 196 -11.92 20.75 -13.00
C GLY A 196 -12.75 21.95 -12.50
N LYS A 197 -12.11 22.92 -11.81
CA LYS A 197 -12.75 24.18 -11.39
C LYS A 197 -13.23 25.07 -12.54
N LYS A 198 -12.77 24.84 -13.75
CA LYS A 198 -13.17 25.59 -14.95
C LYS A 198 -14.30 24.93 -15.73
N LEU A 199 -14.78 23.76 -15.27
CA LEU A 199 -15.94 23.11 -15.86
C LEU A 199 -17.22 23.89 -15.51
N SER A 200 -18.04 24.15 -16.52
CA SER A 200 -19.32 24.79 -16.38
C SER A 200 -20.48 23.78 -16.34
N TYR A 201 -21.64 24.21 -15.91
CA TYR A 201 -22.88 23.43 -16.02
C TYR A 201 -23.13 22.93 -17.46
N GLU A 202 -22.91 23.77 -18.47
CA GLU A 202 -23.06 23.40 -19.88
C GLU A 202 -22.11 22.28 -20.30
N ASP A 203 -20.89 22.25 -19.77
CA ASP A 203 -19.93 21.17 -20.03
C ASP A 203 -20.47 19.82 -19.54
N LEU A 204 -21.09 19.80 -18.35
CA LEU A 204 -21.62 18.57 -17.78
C LEU A 204 -22.90 18.11 -18.50
N VAL A 205 -23.81 18.99 -18.83
CA VAL A 205 -25.05 18.67 -19.55
C VAL A 205 -24.76 18.08 -20.94
N ASN A 206 -23.71 18.54 -21.60
CA ASN A 206 -23.32 18.06 -22.92
C ASN A 206 -22.48 16.77 -22.89
N ASP A 207 -22.05 16.30 -21.71
CA ASP A 207 -21.32 15.05 -21.58
C ASP A 207 -22.27 13.85 -21.40
N PRO A 208 -22.07 12.74 -22.13
CA PRO A 208 -22.98 11.61 -22.08
C PRO A 208 -23.07 10.92 -20.71
N ILE A 209 -22.06 11.05 -19.86
CA ILE A 209 -22.03 10.49 -18.49
C ILE A 209 -22.59 11.53 -17.51
N CYS A 210 -22.01 12.73 -17.50
CA CYS A 210 -22.33 13.76 -16.50
C CYS A 210 -23.79 14.24 -16.57
N LYS A 211 -24.41 14.24 -17.76
CA LYS A 211 -25.84 14.61 -17.92
C LYS A 211 -26.80 13.73 -17.10
N ASN A 212 -26.37 12.53 -16.70
CA ASN A 212 -27.18 11.60 -15.89
C ASN A 212 -27.01 11.83 -14.38
N ILE A 213 -26.26 12.84 -13.95
CA ILE A 213 -26.14 13.20 -12.55
C ILE A 213 -27.52 13.68 -12.06
N PRO A 214 -28.08 13.08 -11.00
CA PRO A 214 -29.37 13.50 -10.46
C PRO A 214 -29.35 14.96 -10.03
N GLU A 215 -30.44 15.68 -10.31
CA GLU A 215 -30.62 17.09 -9.95
C GLU A 215 -29.48 17.99 -10.44
N LEU A 216 -28.92 17.69 -11.63
CA LEU A 216 -27.83 18.45 -12.21
C LEU A 216 -28.24 19.91 -12.48
N ASN A 217 -27.62 20.85 -11.80
CA ASN A 217 -27.73 22.27 -11.96
C ASN A 217 -26.41 22.96 -11.56
N GLU A 218 -26.29 24.26 -11.66
CA GLU A 218 -25.09 25.00 -11.30
C GLU A 218 -24.64 24.77 -9.86
N GLN A 219 -25.56 24.69 -8.90
CA GLN A 219 -25.28 24.44 -7.49
C GLN A 219 -24.72 23.01 -7.29
N THR A 220 -25.26 22.03 -8.03
CA THR A 220 -24.75 20.66 -8.00
C THR A 220 -23.32 20.61 -8.50
N VAL A 221 -22.98 21.29 -9.58
CA VAL A 221 -21.61 21.37 -10.12
C VAL A 221 -20.66 21.99 -9.10
N GLU A 222 -21.04 23.12 -8.52
CA GLU A 222 -20.26 23.79 -7.49
C GLU A 222 -20.06 22.89 -6.26
N GLY A 223 -21.11 22.21 -5.79
CA GLY A 223 -21.02 21.27 -4.67
C GLY A 223 -20.07 20.09 -4.94
N ILE A 224 -20.01 19.56 -6.16
CA ILE A 224 -19.05 18.52 -6.54
C ILE A 224 -17.62 19.07 -6.50
N ILE A 225 -17.39 20.25 -7.05
CA ILE A 225 -16.08 20.92 -7.06
C ILE A 225 -15.61 21.16 -5.61
N GLN A 226 -16.47 21.73 -4.77
CA GLN A 226 -16.16 21.98 -3.36
C GLN A 226 -15.84 20.68 -2.60
N SER A 227 -16.54 19.58 -2.92
CA SER A 227 -16.27 18.29 -2.29
C SER A 227 -14.91 17.71 -2.68
N ILE A 228 -14.43 17.94 -3.92
CA ILE A 228 -13.09 17.58 -4.36
C ILE A 228 -12.05 18.46 -3.66
N ASP A 229 -12.27 19.76 -3.63
CA ASP A 229 -11.40 20.70 -2.90
C ASP A 229 -11.28 20.31 -1.42
N HIS A 230 -12.37 19.99 -0.78
CA HIS A 230 -12.35 19.53 0.61
C HIS A 230 -11.48 18.27 0.78
N LYS A 231 -11.59 17.27 -0.12
CA LYS A 231 -10.70 16.07 -0.09
C LYS A 231 -9.23 16.46 -0.24
N VAL A 232 -8.91 17.40 -1.13
CA VAL A 232 -7.54 17.89 -1.31
C VAL A 232 -7.05 18.56 -0.04
N GLN A 233 -7.84 19.46 0.54
CA GLN A 233 -7.48 20.14 1.79
C GLN A 233 -7.29 19.18 2.96
N MET A 234 -8.15 18.16 3.08
CA MET A 234 -7.98 17.11 4.09
C MET A 234 -6.73 16.27 3.85
N GLY A 235 -6.36 16.01 2.59
CA GLY A 235 -5.13 15.29 2.24
C GLY A 235 -3.84 16.09 2.49
N ILE A 236 -3.92 17.43 2.41
CA ILE A 236 -2.80 18.33 2.71
C ILE A 236 -2.62 18.50 4.23
N LYS A 237 -3.72 18.44 4.97
CA LYS A 237 -3.69 18.61 6.42
C LYS A 237 -2.87 17.51 7.08
N THR A 238 -1.92 17.90 7.91
CA THR A 238 -1.14 16.99 8.73
C THR A 238 -1.70 16.96 10.15
N ASP A 239 -1.87 15.76 10.70
CA ASP A 239 -2.26 15.61 12.10
C ASP A 239 -1.04 15.94 13.00
N ASN A 240 -1.31 16.62 14.11
CA ASN A 240 -0.28 17.07 15.06
C ASN A 240 -0.20 16.12 16.26
N ASN A 241 0.95 16.08 16.92
CA ASN A 241 1.19 15.30 18.15
C ASN A 241 0.91 13.80 17.98
N GLN A 242 1.17 13.25 16.80
CA GLN A 242 0.98 11.84 16.51
C GLN A 242 2.28 11.04 16.67
N VAL A 243 2.13 9.75 16.92
CA VAL A 243 3.23 8.79 16.87
C VAL A 243 2.99 7.85 15.71
N TYR A 244 3.84 7.92 14.70
CA TYR A 244 3.79 7.06 13.52
C TYR A 244 4.83 5.96 13.62
N TYR A 245 4.39 4.72 13.39
CA TYR A 245 5.24 3.56 13.30
C TYR A 245 5.21 3.01 11.87
N HIS A 246 6.30 3.22 11.15
CA HIS A 246 6.45 2.83 9.75
C HIS A 246 7.20 1.51 9.66
N THR A 247 6.66 0.55 8.94
CA THR A 247 7.33 -0.73 8.74
C THR A 247 7.47 -1.03 7.26
N GLY A 248 8.61 -1.56 6.87
CA GLY A 248 8.90 -2.03 5.52
C GLY A 248 9.64 -3.36 5.55
N PRO A 249 9.42 -4.27 4.59
CA PRO A 249 10.19 -5.49 4.46
C PRO A 249 11.69 -5.21 4.35
N HIS A 250 12.07 -4.32 3.46
CA HIS A 250 13.44 -3.82 3.27
C HIS A 250 13.52 -2.32 3.58
N HIS A 251 14.74 -1.82 3.73
CA HIS A 251 14.99 -0.42 4.04
C HIS A 251 14.64 0.54 2.88
N ASP A 252 14.57 0.06 1.65
CA ASP A 252 14.21 0.83 0.46
C ASP A 252 12.71 0.86 0.16
N ASP A 253 11.93 -0.12 0.64
CA ASP A 253 10.50 -0.22 0.34
C ASP A 253 9.70 1.01 0.77
N ILE A 254 10.01 1.55 1.95
CA ILE A 254 9.37 2.78 2.45
C ILE A 254 9.71 3.97 1.53
N MET A 255 10.96 4.07 1.11
CA MET A 255 11.43 5.14 0.22
C MET A 255 10.80 5.03 -1.16
N LEU A 256 10.77 3.83 -1.74
CA LEU A 256 10.25 3.61 -3.09
C LEU A 256 8.72 3.75 -3.16
N GLY A 257 8.00 3.25 -2.16
CA GLY A 257 6.54 3.18 -2.18
C GLY A 257 5.83 4.34 -1.46
N MET A 258 6.42 4.90 -0.41
CA MET A 258 5.73 5.78 0.52
C MET A 258 6.41 7.15 0.74
N MET A 259 7.51 7.44 0.06
CA MET A 259 8.29 8.66 0.31
C MET A 259 7.46 9.94 0.33
N PRO A 260 6.59 10.24 -0.65
CA PRO A 260 5.82 11.49 -0.63
C PRO A 260 4.94 11.63 0.61
N HIS A 261 4.30 10.54 1.03
CA HIS A 261 3.46 10.50 2.23
C HIS A 261 4.29 10.68 3.51
N ILE A 262 5.41 9.96 3.61
CA ILE A 262 6.32 10.07 4.77
C ILE A 262 6.89 11.48 4.90
N ILE A 263 7.37 12.09 3.80
CA ILE A 263 7.88 13.46 3.82
C ILE A 263 6.83 14.44 4.30
N HIS A 264 5.58 14.28 3.85
CA HIS A 264 4.47 15.10 4.30
C HIS A 264 4.28 15.02 5.83
N LEU A 265 4.27 13.81 6.38
CA LEU A 265 4.07 13.58 7.82
C LEU A 265 5.26 14.07 8.67
N VAL A 266 6.48 13.83 8.21
CA VAL A 266 7.74 14.20 8.94
C VAL A 266 7.93 15.72 9.03
N ARG A 267 7.33 16.49 8.13
CA ARG A 267 7.40 17.96 8.16
C ARG A 267 6.63 18.58 9.32
N GLU A 268 5.70 17.86 9.91
CA GLU A 268 5.02 18.30 11.14
C GLU A 268 5.92 18.02 12.36
N PRO A 269 6.54 19.04 12.97
CA PRO A 269 7.59 18.86 14.00
C PRO A 269 7.08 18.28 15.32
N THR A 270 5.78 18.30 15.55
CA THR A 270 5.16 17.71 16.76
C THR A 270 4.97 16.21 16.66
N ASN A 271 5.11 15.64 15.45
CA ASN A 271 4.95 14.22 15.21
C ASN A 271 6.23 13.45 15.54
N LYS A 272 6.05 12.24 16.07
CA LYS A 272 7.13 11.31 16.35
C LYS A 272 7.08 10.14 15.35
N HIS A 273 8.22 9.84 14.74
CA HIS A 273 8.33 8.78 13.75
C HIS A 273 9.27 7.67 14.21
N ILE A 274 8.85 6.44 14.07
CA ILE A 274 9.63 5.23 14.33
C ILE A 274 9.64 4.40 13.06
N PHE A 275 10.84 4.08 12.56
CA PHE A 275 11.01 3.27 11.35
C PHE A 275 11.54 1.89 11.73
N ALA A 276 10.89 0.84 11.25
CA ALA A 276 11.29 -0.53 11.46
C ALA A 276 11.43 -1.27 10.12
N ASN A 277 12.64 -1.67 9.81
CA ASN A 277 12.94 -2.51 8.66
C ASN A 277 13.04 -3.97 9.12
N MET A 278 12.29 -4.86 8.47
CA MET A 278 12.15 -6.26 8.88
C MET A 278 13.37 -7.09 8.48
N THR A 279 14.01 -6.75 7.36
CA THR A 279 15.21 -7.43 6.86
C THR A 279 16.26 -6.43 6.42
N SER A 280 17.51 -6.87 6.34
CA SER A 280 18.61 -6.01 5.88
C SER A 280 18.56 -5.71 4.38
N GLY A 281 17.79 -6.49 3.59
CA GLY A 281 17.76 -6.34 2.13
C GLY A 281 19.14 -6.56 1.45
N PHE A 282 20.10 -7.19 2.13
CA PHE A 282 21.50 -7.22 1.72
C PHE A 282 21.74 -7.95 0.37
N THR A 283 20.78 -8.73 -0.09
CA THR A 283 20.84 -9.38 -1.41
C THR A 283 20.56 -8.41 -2.56
N SER A 284 19.84 -7.33 -2.30
CA SER A 284 19.50 -6.29 -3.27
C SER A 284 20.34 -5.03 -3.05
N VAL A 285 20.37 -4.52 -1.82
CA VAL A 285 21.13 -3.33 -1.43
C VAL A 285 21.84 -3.60 -0.11
N THR A 286 23.17 -3.61 -0.12
CA THR A 286 23.93 -3.85 1.11
C THR A 286 23.83 -2.67 2.08
N ASN A 287 23.84 -2.94 3.39
CA ASN A 287 23.87 -1.89 4.42
C ASN A 287 25.07 -0.94 4.23
N HIS A 288 26.21 -1.47 3.77
CA HIS A 288 27.41 -0.66 3.48
C HIS A 288 27.13 0.32 2.33
N PHE A 289 26.51 -0.14 1.25
CA PHE A 289 26.16 0.71 0.10
C PHE A 289 25.21 1.81 0.54
N LEU A 290 24.12 1.46 1.26
CA LEU A 290 23.15 2.43 1.77
C LEU A 290 23.81 3.48 2.67
N LYS A 291 24.62 3.05 3.65
CA LYS A 291 25.38 3.94 4.54
C LYS A 291 26.25 4.92 3.74
N THR A 292 26.92 4.44 2.70
CA THR A 292 27.76 5.26 1.84
C THR A 292 26.95 6.33 1.10
N ILE A 293 25.77 5.97 0.57
CA ILE A 293 24.90 6.91 -0.12
C ILE A 293 24.36 7.96 0.84
N ILE A 294 23.86 7.54 2.01
CA ILE A 294 23.37 8.48 3.05
C ILE A 294 24.47 9.46 3.47
N GLN A 295 25.68 8.96 3.74
CA GLN A 295 26.80 9.83 4.15
C GLN A 295 27.15 10.84 3.04
N LYS A 296 27.22 10.41 1.79
CA LYS A 296 27.44 11.30 0.65
C LYS A 296 26.34 12.35 0.51
N THR A 297 25.10 11.99 0.79
CA THR A 297 23.96 12.92 0.75
C THR A 297 24.09 13.96 1.87
N ILE A 298 24.44 13.55 3.10
CA ILE A 298 24.68 14.44 4.22
C ILE A 298 25.83 15.40 3.88
N ASP A 299 26.97 14.87 3.43
CA ASP A 299 28.14 15.67 3.04
C ASP A 299 27.79 16.68 1.93
N PHE A 300 26.90 16.29 1.02
CA PHE A 300 26.45 17.15 -0.07
C PHE A 300 25.55 18.29 0.43
N LEU A 301 24.66 18.02 1.37
CA LEU A 301 23.78 19.01 2.02
C LEU A 301 24.60 19.95 2.91
N ASP A 302 25.49 19.38 3.76
CA ASP A 302 26.31 20.16 4.70
C ASP A 302 27.28 21.10 3.99
N ASN A 303 27.75 20.73 2.80
CA ASN A 303 28.63 21.57 1.98
C ASN A 303 27.86 22.61 1.13
N GLY A 304 26.56 22.77 1.33
CA GLY A 304 25.75 23.78 0.61
C GLY A 304 25.71 23.61 -0.90
N ARG A 305 25.91 22.37 -1.41
CA ARG A 305 25.94 22.09 -2.85
C ARG A 305 24.55 22.04 -3.49
N ILE A 306 23.50 22.04 -2.70
CA ILE A 306 22.13 22.23 -3.14
C ILE A 306 21.68 23.58 -2.58
N GLU A 307 21.62 24.59 -3.40
CA GLU A 307 20.96 25.84 -3.07
C GLU A 307 19.52 25.76 -3.59
N MET A 308 18.56 25.79 -2.68
CA MET A 308 17.15 25.92 -2.99
C MET A 308 16.81 27.41 -3.03
N THR A 309 17.23 28.09 -4.11
CA THR A 309 17.10 29.54 -4.25
C THR A 309 15.65 30.03 -4.18
N ASP A 310 14.70 29.21 -4.64
CA ASP A 310 13.27 29.51 -4.61
C ASP A 310 12.56 29.03 -3.33
N TYR A 311 13.23 28.21 -2.53
CA TYR A 311 12.68 27.55 -1.34
C TYR A 311 13.76 27.37 -0.27
N GLU A 312 14.23 28.47 0.29
CA GLU A 312 15.36 28.52 1.24
C GLU A 312 15.19 27.55 2.42
N ASP A 313 13.97 27.40 2.91
CA ASP A 313 13.65 26.55 4.06
C ASP A 313 13.19 25.14 3.69
N PHE A 314 13.40 24.69 2.44
CA PHE A 314 12.84 23.43 1.94
C PHE A 314 13.16 22.23 2.83
N PHE A 315 14.35 22.16 3.40
CA PHE A 315 14.79 21.08 4.28
C PHE A 315 14.50 21.34 5.77
N SER A 316 13.90 22.49 6.10
CA SER A 316 13.55 22.83 7.48
C SER A 316 12.33 22.05 7.94
N SER A 317 12.32 21.68 9.23
CA SER A 317 11.15 21.10 9.88
C SER A 317 9.98 22.08 9.81
N GLY A 318 8.78 21.60 9.47
CA GLY A 318 7.59 22.45 9.32
C GLY A 318 7.54 23.27 8.03
N TYR A 319 8.38 22.96 7.02
CA TYR A 319 8.32 23.63 5.71
C TYR A 319 6.94 23.47 5.08
N LEU A 320 6.31 24.59 4.74
CA LEU A 320 5.03 24.63 4.04
C LEU A 320 5.25 24.43 2.54
N LEU A 321 4.29 23.74 1.91
CA LEU A 321 4.30 23.53 0.46
C LEU A 321 4.07 24.87 -0.26
N LYS A 322 4.57 24.99 -1.48
CA LYS A 322 4.55 26.24 -2.24
C LYS A 322 3.15 26.85 -2.37
N TRP A 323 2.13 26.03 -2.57
CA TRP A 323 0.76 26.53 -2.69
C TRP A 323 0.15 27.06 -1.40
N ASP A 324 0.79 26.84 -0.25
CA ASP A 324 0.37 27.43 1.01
C ASP A 324 0.94 28.85 1.18
N LYS A 325 1.86 29.26 0.30
CA LYS A 325 2.51 30.57 0.30
C LYS A 325 1.93 31.54 -0.75
N ASP A 326 1.24 31.00 -1.77
CA ASP A 326 0.54 31.76 -2.82
C ASP A 326 -0.96 31.90 -2.50
#